data_fdf48863d9a26c3187cbc056014063ac
#
_entry.id   fdf48863d9a26c3187cbc056014063ac
#
_cell.length_a   1.000
_cell.length_b   1.000
_cell.length_c   1.000
_cell.angle_alpha   90.00
_cell.angle_beta   90.00
_cell.angle_gamma   90.00
#
_symmetry.space_group_name_H-M   'P 1'
#
loop_
_entity.id
_entity.type
_entity.pdbx_description
1 polymer ?
#
loop_
_entity_poly.entity_id
_entity_poly.type
_entity_poly.pdbx_seq_one_letter_code
_entity_poly.pdbx_strand_id
1 'polypeptide(L)'
;VVIKVSNPLEIEYLLARDVHQAKAIFQGENGYAFETISPENGLILVHAEDDLSTLKTVEYADVEEKEDFKGVSDFTVQSLTLNVVDTVQAAFFYDNLFGEELPLSIHFEKAEGPDLQVSPDQTWDLEILEFKVAEDYDLAALHEKLDKEQFSSYLDPKGSLLALTDMSNIEVWLTK
;
A
#
# COMPACT_ATOMS: atom_id res chain seq x y z
N VAL A 1 -1.19 -5.31 -0.10
CA VAL A 1 -1.26 -4.22 0.91
C VAL A 1 -1.50 -4.84 2.28
N VAL A 2 -0.79 -4.40 3.32
CA VAL A 2 -1.01 -4.82 4.70
C VAL A 2 -1.56 -3.63 5.49
N ILE A 3 -2.72 -3.82 6.09
CA ILE A 3 -3.46 -2.80 6.82
C ILE A 3 -3.57 -3.22 8.29
N LYS A 4 -3.05 -2.41 9.20
CA LYS A 4 -3.22 -2.57 10.63
C LYS A 4 -4.39 -1.71 11.12
N VAL A 5 -5.36 -2.34 11.76
CA VAL A 5 -6.54 -1.69 12.37
C VAL A 5 -6.26 -1.46 13.85
N SER A 6 -6.60 -0.29 14.37
CA SER A 6 -6.37 0.05 15.78
C SER A 6 -7.32 -0.67 16.74
N ASN A 7 -8.52 -1.03 16.27
CA ASN A 7 -9.52 -1.73 17.07
C ASN A 7 -9.79 -3.15 16.51
N PRO A 8 -9.29 -4.22 17.16
CA PRO A 8 -9.46 -5.60 16.67
C PRO A 8 -10.91 -6.02 16.46
N LEU A 9 -11.85 -5.53 17.28
CA LEU A 9 -13.28 -5.86 17.16
C LEU A 9 -13.89 -5.39 15.83
N GLU A 10 -13.33 -4.38 15.20
CA GLU A 10 -13.81 -3.91 13.89
C GLU A 10 -13.51 -4.91 12.78
N ILE A 11 -12.45 -5.72 12.94
CA ILE A 11 -12.15 -6.85 12.03
C ILE A 11 -13.21 -7.95 12.19
N GLU A 12 -13.62 -8.25 13.43
CA GLU A 12 -14.69 -9.22 13.69
C GLU A 12 -16.00 -8.78 13.05
N TYR A 13 -16.35 -7.50 13.15
CA TYR A 13 -17.57 -6.96 12.51
C TYR A 13 -17.49 -6.97 10.98
N LEU A 14 -16.31 -6.74 10.40
CA LEU A 14 -16.11 -6.92 8.95
C LEU A 14 -16.32 -8.37 8.54
N LEU A 15 -15.71 -9.31 9.25
CA LEU A 15 -15.86 -10.73 8.98
C LEU A 15 -17.31 -11.20 9.14
N ALA A 16 -18.03 -10.73 10.17
CA ALA A 16 -19.44 -11.09 10.37
C ALA A 16 -20.33 -10.62 9.20
N ARG A 17 -20.06 -9.44 8.65
CA ARG A 17 -20.81 -8.86 7.54
C ARG A 17 -20.47 -9.50 6.19
N ASP A 18 -19.17 -9.68 5.91
CA ASP A 18 -18.64 -9.99 4.59
C ASP A 18 -17.67 -11.20 4.59
N VAL A 19 -17.84 -12.14 5.52
CA VAL A 19 -16.95 -13.30 5.68
C VAL A 19 -16.78 -14.14 4.40
N HIS A 20 -17.77 -14.16 3.53
CA HIS A 20 -17.72 -14.86 2.25
C HIS A 20 -16.72 -14.24 1.25
N GLN A 21 -16.26 -13.02 1.49
CA GLN A 21 -15.25 -12.35 0.67
C GLN A 21 -13.81 -12.60 1.19
N ALA A 22 -13.67 -13.19 2.38
CA ALA A 22 -12.36 -13.53 2.91
C ALA A 22 -11.77 -14.71 2.13
N LYS A 23 -10.56 -14.52 1.58
CA LYS A 23 -9.78 -15.59 0.95
C LYS A 23 -9.17 -16.54 1.99
N ALA A 24 -8.73 -16.00 3.11
CA ALA A 24 -8.21 -16.72 4.25
C ALA A 24 -8.52 -15.97 5.54
N ILE A 25 -8.73 -16.71 6.63
CA ILE A 25 -8.98 -16.16 7.95
C ILE A 25 -7.88 -16.65 8.88
N PHE A 26 -7.42 -15.78 9.76
CA PHE A 26 -6.38 -16.06 10.73
C PHE A 26 -6.83 -15.67 12.14
N GLN A 27 -6.25 -16.35 13.12
CA GLN A 27 -6.34 -15.98 14.54
C GLN A 27 -4.94 -15.64 15.03
N GLY A 28 -4.79 -14.47 15.62
CA GLY A 28 -3.56 -14.01 16.28
C GLY A 28 -3.73 -13.75 17.77
N GLU A 29 -2.78 -13.04 18.35
CA GLU A 29 -2.83 -12.66 19.78
C GLU A 29 -3.84 -11.56 20.06
N ASN A 30 -4.02 -10.64 19.12
CA ASN A 30 -4.92 -9.48 19.23
C ASN A 30 -6.28 -9.70 18.55
N GLY A 31 -6.59 -10.92 18.12
CA GLY A 31 -7.89 -11.25 17.53
C GLY A 31 -7.80 -11.86 16.14
N TYR A 32 -8.86 -11.70 15.35
CA TYR A 32 -8.89 -12.20 13.99
C TYR A 32 -8.16 -11.26 13.01
N ALA A 33 -7.69 -11.87 11.93
CA ALA A 33 -7.21 -11.19 10.74
C ALA A 33 -7.76 -11.92 9.50
N PHE A 34 -7.78 -11.25 8.35
CA PHE A 34 -8.19 -11.90 7.11
C PHE A 34 -7.46 -11.35 5.90
N GLU A 35 -7.32 -12.21 4.90
CA GLU A 35 -6.97 -11.82 3.54
C GLU A 35 -8.21 -11.69 2.67
N THR A 36 -8.24 -10.67 1.83
CA THR A 36 -9.22 -10.51 0.76
C THR A 36 -8.54 -10.09 -0.53
N ILE A 37 -9.26 -10.17 -1.63
CA ILE A 37 -8.76 -9.77 -2.94
C ILE A 37 -9.64 -8.64 -3.45
N SER A 38 -9.02 -7.53 -3.87
CA SER A 38 -9.72 -6.44 -4.54
C SER A 38 -10.27 -6.88 -5.91
N PRO A 39 -11.23 -6.15 -6.49
CA PRO A 39 -11.72 -6.44 -7.85
C PRO A 39 -10.61 -6.52 -8.90
N GLU A 40 -9.50 -5.79 -8.70
CA GLU A 40 -8.32 -5.77 -9.58
C GLU A 40 -7.23 -6.76 -9.15
N ASN A 41 -7.60 -7.84 -8.42
CA ASN A 41 -6.72 -8.91 -7.95
C ASN A 41 -5.62 -8.48 -6.95
N GLY A 42 -5.69 -7.29 -6.38
CA GLY A 42 -4.78 -6.86 -5.33
C GLY A 42 -5.05 -7.62 -4.02
N LEU A 43 -4.03 -8.26 -3.44
CA LEU A 43 -4.13 -8.93 -2.14
C LEU A 43 -4.09 -7.90 -1.01
N ILE A 44 -5.04 -8.00 -0.08
CA ILE A 44 -5.15 -7.14 1.10
C ILE A 44 -5.19 -8.02 2.34
N LEU A 45 -4.23 -7.82 3.26
CA LEU A 45 -4.27 -8.39 4.60
C LEU A 45 -4.73 -7.32 5.59
N VAL A 46 -5.76 -7.63 6.37
CA VAL A 46 -6.28 -6.77 7.45
C VAL A 46 -6.06 -7.45 8.78
N HIS A 47 -5.39 -6.78 9.72
CA HIS A 47 -5.03 -7.34 11.03
C HIS A 47 -4.95 -6.27 12.11
N ALA A 48 -4.80 -6.71 13.39
CA ALA A 48 -4.54 -5.84 14.54
C ALA A 48 -3.25 -6.23 15.30
N GLU A 49 -2.46 -7.16 14.76
CA GLU A 49 -1.28 -7.73 15.43
C GLU A 49 -0.11 -6.74 15.47
N ASP A 50 0.69 -6.83 16.54
CA ASP A 50 2.00 -6.20 16.62
C ASP A 50 3.07 -7.04 15.92
N ASP A 51 2.90 -8.37 15.93
CA ASP A 51 3.75 -9.35 15.28
C ASP A 51 2.91 -10.26 14.38
N LEU A 52 3.05 -10.14 13.07
CA LEU A 52 2.34 -10.95 12.09
C LEU A 52 2.67 -12.45 12.16
N SER A 53 3.82 -12.81 12.76
CA SER A 53 4.20 -14.23 12.92
C SER A 53 3.29 -14.99 13.90
N THR A 54 2.50 -14.29 14.68
CA THR A 54 1.50 -14.87 15.59
C THR A 54 0.27 -15.40 14.87
N LEU A 55 0.01 -14.94 13.64
CA LEU A 55 -1.15 -15.31 12.84
C LEU A 55 -1.14 -16.80 12.47
N LYS A 56 -2.22 -17.50 12.77
CA LYS A 56 -2.46 -18.90 12.42
C LYS A 56 -3.75 -19.00 11.61
N THR A 57 -3.70 -19.69 10.49
CA THR A 57 -4.88 -19.95 9.67
C THR A 57 -5.94 -20.71 10.45
N VAL A 58 -7.19 -20.26 10.33
CA VAL A 58 -8.38 -20.92 10.89
C VAL A 58 -9.42 -21.14 9.79
N GLU A 59 -10.27 -22.15 9.96
CA GLU A 59 -11.29 -22.49 8.95
C GLU A 59 -12.47 -21.50 8.96
N TYR A 60 -12.79 -20.95 10.12
CA TYR A 60 -13.89 -19.99 10.29
C TYR A 60 -13.59 -19.04 11.45
N ALA A 61 -14.30 -17.91 11.46
CA ALA A 61 -14.34 -16.98 12.58
C ALA A 61 -15.70 -17.11 13.29
N ASP A 62 -15.66 -17.25 14.63
CA ASP A 62 -16.86 -17.20 15.47
C ASP A 62 -17.08 -15.75 15.89
N VAL A 63 -17.87 -15.04 15.10
CA VAL A 63 -18.05 -13.58 15.20
C VAL A 63 -19.52 -13.21 15.14
N GLU A 64 -19.89 -12.12 15.84
CA GLU A 64 -21.26 -11.59 15.89
C GLU A 64 -21.40 -10.33 15.03
N GLU A 65 -22.51 -10.22 14.32
CA GLU A 65 -22.88 -9.01 13.62
C GLU A 65 -23.13 -7.84 14.57
N LYS A 66 -22.75 -6.65 14.13
CA LYS A 66 -23.06 -5.39 14.81
C LYS A 66 -23.87 -4.49 13.87
N GLU A 67 -25.15 -4.32 14.15
CA GLU A 67 -26.11 -3.59 13.29
C GLU A 67 -25.66 -2.17 12.94
N ASP A 68 -25.03 -1.45 13.88
CA ASP A 68 -24.60 -0.06 13.70
C ASP A 68 -23.15 0.09 13.19
N PHE A 69 -22.48 -0.99 12.79
CA PHE A 69 -21.11 -0.92 12.32
C PHE A 69 -21.01 -0.18 10.98
N LYS A 70 -20.26 0.92 10.96
CA LYS A 70 -20.10 1.78 9.78
C LYS A 70 -18.83 1.54 8.99
N GLY A 71 -17.94 0.70 9.48
CA GLY A 71 -16.63 0.42 8.91
C GLY A 71 -15.50 0.69 9.91
N VAL A 72 -14.26 0.48 9.48
CA VAL A 72 -13.06 0.68 10.29
C VAL A 72 -12.91 2.16 10.63
N SER A 73 -12.71 2.46 11.91
CA SER A 73 -12.63 3.83 12.41
C SER A 73 -11.22 4.43 12.29
N ASP A 74 -10.19 3.59 12.45
CA ASP A 74 -8.80 4.01 12.40
C ASP A 74 -7.92 2.85 11.95
N PHE A 75 -7.01 3.14 11.01
CA PHE A 75 -6.08 2.16 10.46
C PHE A 75 -4.80 2.80 9.93
N THR A 76 -3.78 1.99 9.76
CA THR A 76 -2.50 2.36 9.15
C THR A 76 -2.15 1.38 8.05
N VAL A 77 -1.68 1.86 6.91
CA VAL A 77 -1.02 1.01 5.92
C VAL A 77 0.39 0.74 6.42
N GLN A 78 0.68 -0.51 6.78
CA GLN A 78 1.98 -0.92 7.31
C GLN A 78 2.98 -1.24 6.21
N SER A 79 2.53 -1.93 5.18
CA SER A 79 3.38 -2.27 4.05
C SER A 79 2.62 -2.34 2.75
N LEU A 80 3.37 -2.11 1.68
CA LEU A 80 2.93 -2.23 0.31
C LEU A 80 3.91 -3.15 -0.43
N THR A 81 3.41 -4.17 -1.11
CA THR A 81 4.21 -4.98 -2.03
C THR A 81 3.85 -4.59 -3.45
N LEU A 82 4.83 -4.15 -4.21
CA LEU A 82 4.69 -3.79 -5.63
C LEU A 82 5.27 -4.90 -6.50
N ASN A 83 4.49 -5.31 -7.49
CA ASN A 83 5.00 -6.14 -8.57
C ASN A 83 5.79 -5.27 -9.54
N VAL A 84 7.05 -5.63 -9.78
CA VAL A 84 7.97 -4.81 -10.57
C VAL A 84 8.75 -5.67 -11.57
N VAL A 85 9.22 -5.06 -12.65
CA VAL A 85 10.02 -5.76 -13.67
C VAL A 85 11.43 -6.11 -13.17
N ASP A 86 12.00 -5.28 -12.29
CA ASP A 86 13.33 -5.47 -11.70
C ASP A 86 13.34 -4.93 -10.26
N THR A 87 13.48 -5.84 -9.30
CA THR A 87 13.42 -5.49 -7.87
C THR A 87 14.63 -4.66 -7.40
N VAL A 88 15.79 -4.80 -8.01
CA VAL A 88 16.99 -4.04 -7.63
C VAL A 88 16.84 -2.59 -8.09
N GLN A 89 16.38 -2.38 -9.30
CA GLN A 89 16.16 -1.05 -9.83
C GLN A 89 14.98 -0.34 -9.14
N ALA A 90 13.92 -1.07 -8.81
CA ALA A 90 12.82 -0.53 -8.02
C ALA A 90 13.31 -0.08 -6.63
N ALA A 91 14.04 -0.94 -5.90
CA ALA A 91 14.59 -0.57 -4.61
C ALA A 91 15.49 0.68 -4.71
N PHE A 92 16.39 0.73 -5.69
CA PHE A 92 17.24 1.90 -5.92
C PHE A 92 16.43 3.18 -6.17
N PHE A 93 15.36 3.10 -6.99
CA PHE A 93 14.47 4.23 -7.26
C PHE A 93 13.79 4.75 -5.99
N TYR A 94 13.14 3.87 -5.23
CA TYR A 94 12.40 4.25 -4.03
C TYR A 94 13.31 4.69 -2.87
N ASP A 95 14.50 4.10 -2.72
CA ASP A 95 15.51 4.54 -1.76
C ASP A 95 16.04 5.94 -2.08
N ASN A 96 16.25 6.27 -3.36
CA ASN A 96 16.65 7.62 -3.76
C ASN A 96 15.54 8.64 -3.55
N LEU A 97 14.29 8.25 -3.76
CA LEU A 97 13.13 9.13 -3.61
C LEU A 97 12.86 9.46 -2.14
N PHE A 98 12.83 8.45 -1.29
CA PHE A 98 12.35 8.57 0.09
C PHE A 98 13.43 8.42 1.16
N GLY A 99 14.51 7.69 0.89
CA GLY A 99 15.48 7.29 1.92
C GLY A 99 14.84 6.46 3.02
N GLU A 100 15.10 6.84 4.29
CA GLU A 100 14.57 6.14 5.48
C GLU A 100 13.27 6.80 6.03
N GLU A 101 12.69 7.75 5.34
CA GLU A 101 11.61 8.61 5.88
C GLU A 101 10.19 8.09 5.62
N LEU A 102 10.03 6.93 4.99
CA LEU A 102 8.70 6.36 4.72
C LEU A 102 8.02 5.86 5.98
N PRO A 103 6.74 6.20 6.18
CA PRO A 103 5.95 5.70 7.31
C PRO A 103 5.49 4.25 7.15
N LEU A 104 5.76 3.64 6.00
CA LEU A 104 5.39 2.27 5.67
C LEU A 104 6.55 1.55 4.98
N SER A 105 6.56 0.22 5.05
CA SER A 105 7.53 -0.59 4.31
C SER A 105 7.06 -0.84 2.89
N ILE A 106 7.93 -0.60 1.90
CA ILE A 106 7.68 -1.00 0.51
C ILE A 106 8.52 -2.24 0.20
N HIS A 107 7.87 -3.29 -0.27
CA HIS A 107 8.48 -4.53 -0.72
C HIS A 107 8.31 -4.66 -2.23
N PHE A 108 9.27 -5.32 -2.88
CA PHE A 108 9.24 -5.50 -4.33
C PHE A 108 9.27 -6.98 -4.66
N GLU A 109 8.35 -7.42 -5.52
CA GLU A 109 8.34 -8.76 -6.08
C GLU A 109 8.50 -8.69 -7.59
N LYS A 110 9.38 -9.54 -8.14
CA LYS A 110 9.56 -9.62 -9.57
C LYS A 110 8.33 -10.27 -10.21
N ALA A 111 7.74 -9.58 -11.16
CA ALA A 111 6.60 -10.07 -11.92
C ALA A 111 6.79 -9.85 -13.42
N GLU A 112 5.97 -10.53 -14.20
CA GLU A 112 5.88 -10.41 -15.65
C GLU A 112 4.40 -10.30 -16.03
N GLY A 113 4.10 -9.36 -16.91
CA GLY A 113 2.73 -9.19 -17.39
C GLY A 113 2.59 -7.95 -18.27
N PRO A 114 1.52 -7.86 -19.03
CA PRO A 114 1.27 -6.72 -19.89
C PRO A 114 1.13 -5.41 -19.09
N ASP A 115 0.58 -5.46 -17.90
CA ASP A 115 0.31 -4.27 -17.07
C ASP A 115 1.60 -3.54 -16.68
N LEU A 116 2.71 -4.27 -16.46
CA LEU A 116 4.01 -3.68 -16.17
C LEU A 116 4.70 -3.03 -17.39
N GLN A 117 4.12 -3.11 -18.57
CA GLN A 117 4.67 -2.64 -19.84
C GLN A 117 3.79 -1.63 -20.57
N VAL A 118 2.60 -1.38 -20.09
CA VAL A 118 1.69 -0.38 -20.67
C VAL A 118 1.89 0.99 -20.02
N SER A 119 1.40 2.02 -20.70
CA SER A 119 1.41 3.37 -20.13
C SER A 119 0.51 3.45 -18.89
N PRO A 120 0.84 4.32 -17.90
CA PRO A 120 0.05 4.43 -16.67
C PRO A 120 -1.45 4.65 -16.91
N ASP A 121 -1.83 5.42 -17.91
CA ASP A 121 -3.22 5.69 -18.31
C ASP A 121 -3.95 4.48 -18.95
N GLN A 122 -3.27 3.34 -19.10
CA GLN A 122 -3.78 2.12 -19.72
C GLN A 122 -3.66 0.89 -18.81
N THR A 123 -3.13 1.04 -17.61
CA THR A 123 -3.01 -0.07 -16.65
C THR A 123 -4.36 -0.37 -15.99
N TRP A 124 -4.54 -1.62 -15.57
CA TRP A 124 -5.68 -2.09 -14.80
C TRP A 124 -5.35 -2.22 -13.30
N ASP A 125 -4.10 -1.95 -12.96
CA ASP A 125 -3.55 -2.14 -11.63
C ASP A 125 -3.31 -0.78 -10.95
N LEU A 126 -2.26 -0.69 -10.13
CA LEU A 126 -1.86 0.53 -9.45
C LEU A 126 -1.25 1.51 -10.45
N GLU A 127 -1.98 2.55 -10.78
CA GLU A 127 -1.52 3.60 -11.69
C GLU A 127 -0.73 4.67 -10.94
N ILE A 128 -1.27 5.13 -9.82
CA ILE A 128 -0.70 6.24 -9.04
C ILE A 128 -0.52 5.82 -7.58
N LEU A 129 0.68 6.02 -7.07
CA LEU A 129 1.03 5.92 -5.67
C LEU A 129 1.24 7.33 -5.11
N GLU A 130 0.23 7.88 -4.44
CA GLU A 130 0.28 9.23 -3.88
C GLU A 130 0.74 9.21 -2.43
N PHE A 131 1.76 10.04 -2.12
CA PHE A 131 2.23 10.33 -0.77
C PHE A 131 1.98 11.78 -0.43
N LYS A 132 1.20 12.02 0.62
CA LYS A 132 1.05 13.35 1.17
C LYS A 132 2.24 13.70 2.05
N VAL A 133 2.96 14.76 1.69
CA VAL A 133 4.11 15.25 2.46
C VAL A 133 3.72 16.46 3.33
N ALA A 134 4.56 16.80 4.30
CA ALA A 134 4.36 17.99 5.11
C ALA A 134 4.38 19.26 4.26
N GLU A 135 3.64 20.30 4.66
CA GLU A 135 3.53 21.57 3.93
C GLU A 135 4.89 22.28 3.75
N ASP A 136 5.82 22.09 4.68
CA ASP A 136 7.17 22.64 4.66
C ASP A 136 8.20 21.74 3.96
N TYR A 137 7.79 20.57 3.44
CA TYR A 137 8.69 19.68 2.71
C TYR A 137 9.16 20.36 1.40
N ASP A 138 10.46 20.33 1.14
CA ASP A 138 11.06 21.01 -0.01
C ASP A 138 11.04 20.12 -1.27
N LEU A 139 9.89 20.11 -1.97
CA LEU A 139 9.74 19.39 -3.24
C LEU A 139 10.66 19.93 -4.34
N ALA A 140 11.04 21.20 -4.29
CA ALA A 140 11.96 21.77 -5.28
C ALA A 140 13.39 21.24 -5.09
N ALA A 141 13.85 21.15 -3.84
CA ALA A 141 15.17 20.57 -3.55
C ALA A 141 15.21 19.08 -3.93
N LEU A 142 14.10 18.34 -3.70
CA LEU A 142 14.00 16.95 -4.13
C LEU A 142 14.03 16.83 -5.66
N HIS A 143 13.29 17.67 -6.37
CA HIS A 143 13.29 17.70 -7.84
C HIS A 143 14.71 17.93 -8.38
N GLU A 144 15.46 18.91 -7.84
CA GLU A 144 16.84 19.18 -8.24
C GLU A 144 17.78 17.99 -7.93
N LYS A 145 17.56 17.27 -6.83
CA LYS A 145 18.32 16.06 -6.50
C LYS A 145 18.06 14.97 -7.53
N LEU A 146 16.79 14.69 -7.83
CA LEU A 146 16.38 13.68 -8.80
C LEU A 146 16.95 13.97 -10.20
N ASP A 147 16.91 15.21 -10.65
CA ASP A 147 17.50 15.62 -11.93
C ASP A 147 19.01 15.37 -12.01
N LYS A 148 19.75 15.63 -10.91
CA LYS A 148 21.18 15.32 -10.83
C LYS A 148 21.48 13.82 -10.90
N GLU A 149 20.57 13.00 -10.40
CA GLU A 149 20.62 11.55 -10.43
C GLU A 149 20.00 10.94 -11.70
N GLN A 150 19.60 11.80 -12.65
CA GLN A 150 19.03 11.43 -13.96
C GLN A 150 17.64 10.76 -13.87
N PHE A 151 16.90 10.99 -12.80
CA PHE A 151 15.48 10.64 -12.72
C PHE A 151 14.66 11.77 -13.32
N SER A 152 13.83 11.44 -14.31
CA SER A 152 12.89 12.43 -14.89
C SER A 152 11.74 12.64 -13.91
N SER A 153 11.51 13.87 -13.49
CA SER A 153 10.40 14.24 -12.62
C SER A 153 9.73 15.53 -13.07
N TYR A 154 8.48 15.71 -12.71
CA TYR A 154 7.72 16.93 -12.98
C TYR A 154 7.39 17.63 -11.66
N LEU A 155 7.79 18.88 -11.54
CA LEU A 155 7.39 19.75 -10.43
C LEU A 155 6.35 20.76 -10.94
N ASP A 156 5.19 20.84 -10.30
CA ASP A 156 4.17 21.81 -10.66
C ASP A 156 4.64 23.26 -10.37
N PRO A 157 4.11 24.26 -11.09
CA PRO A 157 4.56 25.66 -10.93
C PRO A 157 4.34 26.25 -9.53
N LYS A 158 3.47 25.64 -8.72
CA LYS A 158 3.22 26.08 -7.34
C LYS A 158 4.14 25.40 -6.33
N GLY A 159 4.89 24.37 -6.74
CA GLY A 159 5.70 23.55 -5.85
C GLY A 159 4.89 22.68 -4.88
N SER A 160 3.66 22.35 -5.24
CA SER A 160 2.73 21.56 -4.42
C SER A 160 2.59 20.10 -4.86
N LEU A 161 3.11 19.76 -6.04
CA LEU A 161 3.11 18.40 -6.59
C LEU A 161 4.45 18.13 -7.26
N LEU A 162 5.07 17.03 -6.88
CA LEU A 162 6.17 16.40 -7.61
C LEU A 162 5.69 15.03 -8.10
N ALA A 163 5.78 14.78 -9.40
CA ALA A 163 5.39 13.54 -10.03
C ALA A 163 6.54 12.92 -10.80
N LEU A 164 6.69 11.62 -10.72
CA LEU A 164 7.64 10.83 -11.49
C LEU A 164 7.10 9.42 -11.70
N THR A 165 7.70 8.68 -12.63
CA THR A 165 7.28 7.30 -12.95
C THR A 165 8.44 6.37 -12.65
N ASP A 166 8.15 5.24 -11.99
CA ASP A 166 9.14 4.19 -11.78
C ASP A 166 9.34 3.35 -13.06
N MET A 167 10.24 2.38 -13.00
CA MET A 167 10.57 1.53 -14.16
C MET A 167 9.49 0.49 -14.50
N SER A 168 8.49 0.35 -13.64
CA SER A 168 7.33 -0.52 -13.83
C SER A 168 6.07 0.25 -14.24
N ASN A 169 6.24 1.51 -14.64
CA ASN A 169 5.19 2.46 -15.04
C ASN A 169 4.20 2.85 -13.92
N ILE A 170 4.58 2.68 -12.67
CA ILE A 170 3.81 3.22 -11.54
C ILE A 170 4.18 4.70 -11.38
N GLU A 171 3.19 5.58 -11.46
CA GLU A 171 3.39 6.99 -11.14
C GLU A 171 3.49 7.19 -9.62
N VAL A 172 4.49 7.92 -9.18
CA VAL A 172 4.68 8.30 -7.78
C VAL A 172 4.47 9.80 -7.65
N TRP A 173 3.49 10.19 -6.86
CA TRP A 173 3.14 11.58 -6.62
C TRP A 173 3.42 11.95 -5.17
N LEU A 174 4.14 13.07 -4.97
CA LEU A 174 4.30 13.70 -3.66
C LEU A 174 3.50 15.01 -3.66
N THR A 175 2.51 15.10 -2.79
CA THR A 175 1.58 16.24 -2.72
C THR A 175 1.62 16.91 -1.35
N LYS A 176 1.41 18.24 -1.31
CA LYS A 176 1.25 19.01 -0.08
C LYS A 176 -0.21 19.20 0.30
#